data_17024e03188615421d206166af24e464
#
_entry.id   17024e03188615421d206166af24e464
#
_cell.length_a   1.000
_cell.length_b   1.000
_cell.length_c   1.000
_cell.angle_alpha   90.00
_cell.angle_beta   90.00
_cell.angle_gamma   90.00
#
_symmetry.space_group_name_H-M   'P 1'
#
loop_
_entity.id
_entity.type
_entity.pdbx_description
1 polymer ?
#
loop_
_entity_poly.entity_id
_entity_poly.type
_entity_poly.pdbx_seq_one_letter_code
_entity_poly.pdbx_strand_id
1 'polypeptide(L)'
;MLPELIGGSADLSGSNNTKTKNSKVISSKDFDGNYIHYGIREHGMAASMNGLALYGGLIPFGGTFLIFSDYCKPAIRLSALMGLKVIYIFSHDSIGLGEDGPTHQPIEQIAGLRAIPNLNVFRPADINETLECWQIALKSKNTPSAIALSRQKLPYINPSFTKENKCKLGAYIVNVTSQNYAINLIASGSEVEIALEAQKKLKQMNIDSKVVSMPCQELFDQQSSSFKNEIIDKNIPIITIEASCVYSWEKYSNHNMGINTFGESAPYKEVYSHFNLTSTNVVEFAKKIIKE
;
A
#
# COMPACT_ATOMS: atom_id res chain seq x y z
N MET A 1 4.93 -21.81 -12.07
CA MET A 1 4.40 -21.94 -10.68
C MET A 1 5.62 -21.99 -9.80
N LEU A 2 5.61 -21.31 -8.65
CA LEU A 2 6.71 -21.32 -7.68
C LEU A 2 6.39 -22.39 -6.65
N PRO A 3 7.01 -23.58 -6.70
CA PRO A 3 6.68 -24.69 -5.80
C PRO A 3 7.05 -24.38 -4.34
N GLU A 4 8.01 -23.51 -4.12
CA GLU A 4 8.43 -23.05 -2.80
C GLU A 4 7.46 -22.06 -2.14
N LEU A 5 6.46 -21.54 -2.89
CA LEU A 5 5.50 -20.56 -2.36
C LEU A 5 4.42 -21.27 -1.52
N ILE A 6 4.39 -21.00 -0.22
CA ILE A 6 3.39 -21.51 0.72
C ILE A 6 2.56 -20.39 1.29
N GLY A 7 1.24 -20.47 1.13
CA GLY A 7 0.31 -19.43 1.51
C GLY A 7 -0.57 -19.78 2.70
N GLY A 8 -1.31 -18.79 3.18
CA GLY A 8 -2.31 -19.01 4.21
C GLY A 8 -3.14 -17.77 4.51
N SER A 9 -4.08 -17.94 5.43
CA SER A 9 -4.91 -16.84 5.93
C SER A 9 -5.34 -17.09 7.37
N ALA A 10 -5.47 -15.99 8.13
CA ALA A 10 -6.04 -16.01 9.46
C ALA A 10 -7.58 -15.92 9.39
N ASP A 11 -8.20 -17.02 8.93
CA ASP A 11 -9.65 -17.21 8.80
C ASP A 11 -10.40 -16.26 7.84
N LEU A 12 -9.68 -15.60 6.94
CA LEU A 12 -10.22 -14.60 6.01
C LEU A 12 -10.01 -14.97 4.54
N SER A 13 -9.80 -16.24 4.20
CA SER A 13 -9.46 -16.70 2.84
C SER A 13 -10.47 -16.23 1.78
N GLY A 14 -11.77 -16.20 2.11
CA GLY A 14 -12.83 -15.76 1.21
C GLY A 14 -12.89 -14.24 1.02
N SER A 15 -12.40 -13.47 1.99
CA SER A 15 -12.44 -11.98 1.96
C SER A 15 -11.16 -11.39 1.40
N ASN A 16 -9.99 -11.93 1.74
CA ASN A 16 -8.69 -11.42 1.27
C ASN A 16 -8.18 -12.10 -0.01
N ASN A 17 -8.89 -13.11 -0.53
CA ASN A 17 -8.62 -13.80 -1.79
C ASN A 17 -7.18 -14.36 -1.92
N THR A 18 -6.57 -14.77 -0.81
CA THR A 18 -5.21 -15.34 -0.80
C THR A 18 -5.15 -16.78 -1.30
N LYS A 19 -6.30 -17.47 -1.37
CA LYS A 19 -6.42 -18.82 -1.89
C LYS A 19 -6.77 -18.83 -3.38
N THR A 20 -5.94 -19.43 -4.19
CA THR A 20 -6.18 -19.57 -5.65
C THR A 20 -6.89 -20.89 -5.96
N LYS A 21 -7.37 -21.05 -7.21
CA LYS A 21 -7.95 -22.31 -7.71
C LYS A 21 -6.98 -23.49 -7.64
N ASN A 22 -5.68 -23.22 -7.70
CA ASN A 22 -4.62 -24.22 -7.70
C ASN A 22 -4.05 -24.45 -6.28
N SER A 23 -4.58 -23.77 -5.26
CA SER A 23 -4.13 -23.95 -3.88
C SER A 23 -4.71 -25.24 -3.31
N LYS A 24 -3.84 -26.12 -2.82
CA LYS A 24 -4.19 -27.33 -2.09
C LYS A 24 -3.98 -27.10 -0.60
N VAL A 25 -5.00 -27.37 0.20
CA VAL A 25 -4.96 -27.15 1.65
C VAL A 25 -4.15 -28.25 2.33
N ILE A 26 -3.22 -27.83 3.20
CA ILE A 26 -2.50 -28.76 4.10
C ILE A 26 -3.43 -29.12 5.26
N SER A 27 -3.52 -30.42 5.56
CA SER A 27 -4.32 -30.94 6.67
C SER A 27 -3.56 -32.02 7.43
N SER A 28 -4.08 -32.46 8.60
CA SER A 28 -3.50 -33.51 9.38
C SER A 28 -3.49 -34.90 8.67
N LYS A 29 -4.26 -35.04 7.60
CA LYS A 29 -4.37 -36.28 6.80
C LYS A 29 -3.64 -36.15 5.45
N ASP A 30 -3.30 -34.96 5.02
CA ASP A 30 -2.67 -34.68 3.72
C ASP A 30 -1.76 -33.47 3.83
N PHE A 31 -0.45 -33.71 3.83
CA PHE A 31 0.58 -32.69 3.91
C PHE A 31 1.08 -32.22 2.53
N ASP A 32 0.62 -32.85 1.44
CA ASP A 32 0.96 -32.47 0.07
C ASP A 32 0.12 -31.29 -0.39
N GLY A 33 0.46 -30.09 0.08
CA GLY A 33 -0.27 -28.86 -0.21
C GLY A 33 0.61 -27.63 -0.10
N ASN A 34 0.01 -26.48 -0.43
CA ASN A 34 0.69 -25.18 -0.42
C ASN A 34 -0.14 -24.05 0.24
N TYR A 35 -1.20 -24.44 0.99
CA TYR A 35 -2.07 -23.46 1.65
C TYR A 35 -2.48 -23.91 3.04
N ILE A 36 -2.34 -23.00 4.03
CA ILE A 36 -2.63 -23.26 5.45
C ILE A 36 -3.79 -22.36 5.90
N HIS A 37 -4.81 -22.98 6.51
CA HIS A 37 -5.82 -22.27 7.27
C HIS A 37 -5.34 -22.09 8.71
N TYR A 38 -4.88 -20.89 9.06
CA TYR A 38 -4.33 -20.59 10.39
C TYR A 38 -5.41 -20.40 11.46
N GLY A 39 -6.68 -20.21 11.05
CA GLY A 39 -7.76 -19.82 11.95
C GLY A 39 -7.60 -18.37 12.41
N ILE A 40 -8.39 -17.93 13.39
CA ILE A 40 -8.32 -16.58 13.96
C ILE A 40 -7.06 -16.46 14.86
N ARG A 41 -5.88 -16.42 14.23
CA ARG A 41 -4.57 -16.46 14.90
C ARG A 41 -3.53 -15.68 14.11
N GLU A 42 -3.69 -14.38 13.98
CA GLU A 42 -2.81 -13.51 13.18
C GLU A 42 -1.35 -13.58 13.67
N HIS A 43 -1.15 -13.52 15.00
CA HIS A 43 0.20 -13.67 15.56
C HIS A 43 0.79 -15.06 15.29
N GLY A 44 0.00 -16.11 15.49
CA GLY A 44 0.41 -17.49 15.22
C GLY A 44 0.74 -17.71 13.75
N MET A 45 -0.05 -17.15 12.83
CA MET A 45 0.23 -17.14 11.39
C MET A 45 1.59 -16.48 11.10
N ALA A 46 1.78 -15.25 11.55
CA ALA A 46 3.00 -14.49 11.29
C ALA A 46 4.25 -15.16 11.91
N ALA A 47 4.13 -15.69 13.14
CA ALA A 47 5.21 -16.42 13.80
C ALA A 47 5.55 -17.74 13.07
N SER A 48 4.53 -18.47 12.60
CA SER A 48 4.74 -19.70 11.80
C SER A 48 5.44 -19.38 10.47
N MET A 49 5.06 -18.28 9.82
CA MET A 49 5.72 -17.82 8.59
C MET A 49 7.20 -17.49 8.84
N ASN A 50 7.53 -16.88 9.98
CA ASN A 50 8.93 -16.68 10.37
C ASN A 50 9.69 -18.01 10.51
N GLY A 51 9.06 -19.01 11.14
CA GLY A 51 9.62 -20.36 11.26
C GLY A 51 9.86 -21.05 9.91
N LEU A 52 8.89 -20.94 8.99
CA LEU A 52 9.00 -21.49 7.63
C LEU A 52 10.14 -20.82 6.84
N ALA A 53 10.26 -19.47 6.94
CA ALA A 53 11.35 -18.74 6.30
C ALA A 53 12.73 -19.09 6.89
N LEU A 54 12.83 -19.28 8.22
CA LEU A 54 14.06 -19.68 8.91
C LEU A 54 14.49 -21.09 8.55
N TYR A 55 13.53 -22.02 8.41
CA TYR A 55 13.81 -23.38 7.97
C TYR A 55 14.46 -23.42 6.59
N GLY A 56 14.09 -22.47 5.71
CA GLY A 56 14.61 -22.35 4.35
C GLY A 56 13.88 -23.22 3.32
N GLY A 57 14.10 -22.93 2.05
CA GLY A 57 13.47 -23.63 0.92
C GLY A 57 12.01 -23.24 0.66
N LEU A 58 11.39 -22.44 1.53
CA LEU A 58 10.00 -21.98 1.40
C LEU A 58 9.93 -20.45 1.38
N ILE A 59 8.95 -19.94 0.64
CA ILE A 59 8.59 -18.52 0.61
C ILE A 59 7.18 -18.40 1.21
N PRO A 60 7.05 -18.07 2.50
CA PRO A 60 5.75 -17.98 3.14
C PRO A 60 5.06 -16.67 2.80
N PHE A 61 3.75 -16.73 2.54
CA PHE A 61 2.87 -15.58 2.54
C PHE A 61 1.61 -15.84 3.37
N GLY A 62 1.08 -14.79 4.00
CA GLY A 62 -0.12 -14.92 4.82
C GLY A 62 -0.98 -13.68 4.77
N GLY A 63 -2.30 -13.89 4.78
CA GLY A 63 -3.28 -12.84 4.61
C GLY A 63 -4.19 -12.64 5.81
N THR A 64 -4.47 -11.36 6.10
CA THR A 64 -5.52 -10.89 7.00
C THR A 64 -5.95 -9.49 6.57
N PHE A 65 -6.88 -8.85 7.29
CA PHE A 65 -7.17 -7.43 7.08
C PHE A 65 -6.07 -6.55 7.68
N LEU A 66 -5.87 -5.36 7.11
CA LEU A 66 -4.79 -4.48 7.56
C LEU A 66 -4.94 -4.07 9.03
N ILE A 67 -6.17 -3.83 9.51
CA ILE A 67 -6.41 -3.51 10.93
C ILE A 67 -5.87 -4.61 11.86
N PHE A 68 -5.95 -5.88 11.45
CA PHE A 68 -5.47 -7.00 12.23
C PHE A 68 -3.95 -7.20 12.18
N SER A 69 -3.22 -6.34 11.44
CA SER A 69 -1.77 -6.25 11.56
C SER A 69 -1.33 -5.95 12.99
N ASP A 70 -2.16 -5.27 13.77
CA ASP A 70 -1.90 -4.97 15.18
C ASP A 70 -1.73 -6.25 16.02
N TYR A 71 -2.49 -7.30 15.72
CA TYR A 71 -2.35 -8.60 16.41
C TYR A 71 -1.07 -9.34 16.02
N CYS A 72 -0.53 -9.16 14.83
CA CYS A 72 0.69 -9.85 14.38
C CYS A 72 1.93 -8.95 14.33
N LYS A 73 1.82 -7.67 14.71
CA LYS A 73 2.91 -6.69 14.66
C LYS A 73 4.21 -7.13 15.34
N PRO A 74 4.19 -7.77 16.54
CA PRO A 74 5.43 -8.28 17.15
C PRO A 74 6.15 -9.31 16.27
N ALA A 75 5.41 -10.22 15.63
CA ALA A 75 6.00 -11.22 14.74
C ALA A 75 6.51 -10.60 13.43
N ILE A 76 5.81 -9.58 12.88
CA ILE A 76 6.28 -8.81 11.72
C ILE A 76 7.60 -8.10 12.06
N ARG A 77 7.68 -7.50 13.25
CA ARG A 77 8.92 -6.84 13.71
C ARG A 77 10.07 -7.84 13.82
N LEU A 78 9.81 -9.07 14.25
CA LEU A 78 10.83 -10.13 14.30
C LEU A 78 11.26 -10.57 12.89
N SER A 79 10.34 -10.68 11.92
CA SER A 79 10.73 -10.94 10.52
C SER A 79 11.74 -9.91 10.02
N ALA A 80 11.46 -8.63 10.28
CA ALA A 80 12.31 -7.52 9.85
C ALA A 80 13.67 -7.54 10.56
N LEU A 81 13.68 -7.78 11.89
CA LEU A 81 14.89 -7.86 12.70
C LEU A 81 15.80 -9.02 12.27
N MET A 82 15.21 -10.17 11.96
CA MET A 82 15.94 -11.38 11.52
C MET A 82 16.28 -11.37 10.02
N GLY A 83 15.82 -10.36 9.27
CA GLY A 83 16.05 -10.29 7.83
C GLY A 83 15.40 -11.43 7.06
N LEU A 84 14.14 -11.75 7.34
CA LEU A 84 13.46 -12.89 6.75
C LEU A 84 12.64 -12.49 5.52
N LYS A 85 12.63 -13.33 4.51
CA LYS A 85 11.77 -13.22 3.35
C LYS A 85 10.36 -13.76 3.68
N VAL A 86 9.52 -12.89 4.22
CA VAL A 86 8.12 -13.18 4.55
C VAL A 86 7.23 -12.16 3.85
N ILE A 87 6.10 -12.58 3.30
CA ILE A 87 5.18 -11.71 2.57
C ILE A 87 3.83 -11.66 3.32
N TYR A 88 3.49 -10.48 3.82
CA TYR A 88 2.21 -10.20 4.48
C TYR A 88 1.26 -9.56 3.48
N ILE A 89 0.05 -10.11 3.35
CA ILE A 89 -1.02 -9.58 2.49
C ILE A 89 -2.10 -9.02 3.39
N PHE A 90 -2.24 -7.70 3.36
CA PHE A 90 -3.20 -6.95 4.16
C PHE A 90 -4.27 -6.35 3.26
N SER A 91 -5.43 -7.03 3.14
CA SER A 91 -6.58 -6.45 2.44
C SER A 91 -7.34 -5.48 3.34
N HIS A 92 -8.32 -4.75 2.77
CA HIS A 92 -9.13 -3.77 3.51
C HIS A 92 -8.26 -2.66 4.11
N ASP A 93 -7.47 -2.02 3.23
CA ASP A 93 -6.34 -1.15 3.56
C ASP A 93 -6.69 0.23 4.12
N SER A 94 -7.96 0.63 4.09
CA SER A 94 -8.36 1.99 4.43
C SER A 94 -9.86 2.11 4.75
N ILE A 95 -10.31 3.33 5.00
CA ILE A 95 -11.76 3.68 5.09
C ILE A 95 -12.55 3.24 3.86
N GLY A 96 -11.88 2.92 2.76
CA GLY A 96 -12.48 2.38 1.53
C GLY A 96 -13.18 1.04 1.70
N LEU A 97 -13.02 0.36 2.84
CA LEU A 97 -13.79 -0.84 3.14
C LEU A 97 -15.28 -0.54 3.45
N GLY A 98 -15.61 0.69 3.89
CA GLY A 98 -16.99 1.17 3.95
C GLY A 98 -17.73 0.80 5.24
N GLU A 99 -18.84 0.09 5.10
CA GLU A 99 -19.87 -0.10 6.14
C GLU A 99 -19.42 -0.90 7.36
N ASP A 100 -18.36 -1.71 7.26
CA ASP A 100 -17.78 -2.43 8.42
C ASP A 100 -17.32 -1.46 9.53
N GLY A 101 -17.04 -0.21 9.16
CA GLY A 101 -16.89 0.91 10.07
C GLY A 101 -15.56 0.97 10.83
N PRO A 102 -15.51 1.81 11.89
CA PRO A 102 -14.27 2.18 12.58
C PRO A 102 -13.47 1.02 13.17
N THR A 103 -14.14 -0.07 13.57
CA THR A 103 -13.45 -1.24 14.14
C THR A 103 -12.63 -2.03 13.12
N HIS A 104 -12.88 -1.82 11.82
CA HIS A 104 -12.20 -2.51 10.73
C HIS A 104 -11.41 -1.56 9.82
N GLN A 105 -11.63 -0.25 9.94
CA GLN A 105 -10.95 0.79 9.15
C GLN A 105 -9.58 1.13 9.76
N PRO A 106 -8.47 0.77 9.10
CA PRO A 106 -7.14 1.13 9.58
C PRO A 106 -6.89 2.63 9.35
N ILE A 107 -6.25 3.28 10.32
CA ILE A 107 -5.85 4.68 10.27
C ILE A 107 -4.33 4.80 10.45
N GLU A 108 -3.79 4.30 11.58
CA GLU A 108 -2.38 4.40 11.93
C GLU A 108 -1.55 3.19 11.51
N GLN A 109 -2.19 2.11 11.07
CA GLN A 109 -1.52 0.83 10.79
C GLN A 109 -0.44 0.94 9.70
N ILE A 110 -0.72 1.68 8.60
CA ILE A 110 0.26 1.91 7.53
C ILE A 110 1.49 2.65 8.07
N ALA A 111 1.29 3.75 8.77
CA ALA A 111 2.39 4.52 9.37
C ALA A 111 3.15 3.69 10.42
N GLY A 112 2.41 2.93 11.23
CA GLY A 112 2.98 2.03 12.23
C GLY A 112 3.81 0.88 11.63
N LEU A 113 3.45 0.37 10.45
CA LEU A 113 4.25 -0.60 9.71
C LEU A 113 5.48 0.06 9.07
N ARG A 114 5.33 1.24 8.45
CA ARG A 114 6.44 2.03 7.89
C ARG A 114 7.49 2.44 8.94
N ALA A 115 7.10 2.51 10.21
CA ALA A 115 8.03 2.77 11.32
C ALA A 115 8.91 1.57 11.69
N ILE A 116 8.64 0.36 11.19
CA ILE A 116 9.45 -0.84 11.46
C ILE A 116 10.68 -0.84 10.55
N PRO A 117 11.91 -0.77 11.08
CA PRO A 117 13.11 -0.85 10.25
C PRO A 117 13.16 -2.17 9.45
N ASN A 118 13.72 -2.11 8.24
CA ASN A 118 13.87 -3.26 7.34
C ASN A 118 12.55 -3.97 6.99
N LEU A 119 11.44 -3.23 6.89
CA LEU A 119 10.16 -3.72 6.37
C LEU A 119 9.79 -2.88 5.14
N ASN A 120 9.54 -3.49 4.00
CA ASN A 120 8.95 -2.80 2.86
C ASN A 120 7.43 -2.80 2.97
N VAL A 121 6.80 -1.63 2.97
CA VAL A 121 5.35 -1.46 3.03
C VAL A 121 4.86 -0.96 1.68
N PHE A 122 4.20 -1.84 0.94
CA PHE A 122 3.64 -1.54 -0.37
C PHE A 122 2.16 -1.22 -0.26
N ARG A 123 1.73 -0.17 -0.94
CA ARG A 123 0.33 0.19 -1.11
C ARG A 123 0.06 0.48 -2.59
N PRO A 124 -0.16 -0.58 -3.41
CA PRO A 124 -0.33 -0.46 -4.86
C PRO A 124 -1.68 0.17 -5.22
N ALA A 125 -1.68 0.95 -6.30
CA ALA A 125 -2.81 1.72 -6.77
C ALA A 125 -3.66 1.00 -7.84
N ASP A 126 -3.14 -0.05 -8.45
CA ASP A 126 -3.86 -0.88 -9.42
C ASP A 126 -3.28 -2.30 -9.50
N ILE A 127 -3.81 -3.11 -10.42
CA ILE A 127 -3.33 -4.49 -10.60
C ILE A 127 -1.88 -4.55 -11.12
N ASN A 128 -1.44 -3.60 -11.93
CA ASN A 128 -0.08 -3.58 -12.46
C ASN A 128 0.91 -3.30 -11.33
N GLU A 129 0.65 -2.26 -10.51
CA GLU A 129 1.46 -2.01 -9.32
C GLU A 129 1.42 -3.20 -8.35
N THR A 130 0.27 -3.87 -8.18
CA THR A 130 0.16 -5.07 -7.33
C THR A 130 1.10 -6.17 -7.83
N LEU A 131 1.12 -6.46 -9.13
CA LEU A 131 2.03 -7.46 -9.72
C LEU A 131 3.50 -7.06 -9.57
N GLU A 132 3.80 -5.77 -9.76
CA GLU A 132 5.15 -5.23 -9.58
C GLU A 132 5.64 -5.32 -8.14
N CYS A 133 4.78 -4.99 -7.16
CA CYS A 133 5.07 -5.12 -5.73
C CYS A 133 5.30 -6.60 -5.35
N TRP A 134 4.48 -7.52 -5.84
CA TRP A 134 4.70 -8.96 -5.67
C TRP A 134 6.03 -9.41 -6.25
N GLN A 135 6.41 -8.92 -7.44
CA GLN A 135 7.70 -9.23 -8.05
C GLN A 135 8.86 -8.76 -7.18
N ILE A 136 8.76 -7.58 -6.57
CA ILE A 136 9.78 -7.05 -5.65
C ILE A 136 9.85 -7.92 -4.39
N ALA A 137 8.70 -8.23 -3.77
CA ALA A 137 8.62 -9.06 -2.58
C ALA A 137 9.22 -10.46 -2.80
N LEU A 138 8.92 -11.09 -3.95
CA LEU A 138 9.46 -12.39 -4.31
C LEU A 138 10.97 -12.36 -4.59
N LYS A 139 11.53 -11.25 -5.07
CA LYS A 139 12.96 -11.06 -5.30
C LYS A 139 13.73 -10.62 -4.06
N SER A 140 13.05 -10.11 -3.04
CA SER A 140 13.68 -9.74 -1.77
C SER A 140 14.38 -10.95 -1.15
N LYS A 141 15.52 -10.71 -0.51
CA LYS A 141 16.31 -11.78 0.16
C LYS A 141 16.21 -11.67 1.67
N ASN A 142 16.42 -10.47 2.21
CA ASN A 142 16.62 -10.21 3.63
C ASN A 142 15.67 -9.15 4.18
N THR A 143 14.57 -8.86 3.49
CA THR A 143 13.61 -7.84 3.87
C THR A 143 12.20 -8.40 3.70
N PRO A 144 11.39 -8.49 4.74
CA PRO A 144 9.98 -8.85 4.61
C PRO A 144 9.21 -7.74 3.90
N SER A 145 8.06 -8.12 3.35
CA SER A 145 7.17 -7.23 2.60
C SER A 145 5.76 -7.28 3.15
N ALA A 146 5.16 -6.12 3.40
CA ALA A 146 3.74 -5.96 3.68
C ALA A 146 3.07 -5.32 2.46
N ILE A 147 2.06 -5.95 1.90
CA ILE A 147 1.32 -5.46 0.72
C ILE A 147 -0.11 -5.15 1.17
N ALA A 148 -0.43 -3.86 1.27
CA ALA A 148 -1.75 -3.37 1.65
C ALA A 148 -2.61 -3.19 0.39
N LEU A 149 -3.78 -3.85 0.37
CA LEU A 149 -4.66 -3.94 -0.79
C LEU A 149 -6.05 -3.40 -0.45
N SER A 150 -6.62 -2.60 -1.35
CA SER A 150 -7.97 -2.07 -1.20
C SER A 150 -9.04 -3.17 -1.22
N ARG A 151 -10.13 -2.95 -0.52
CA ARG A 151 -11.36 -3.77 -0.64
C ARG A 151 -12.14 -3.39 -1.90
N GLN A 152 -12.24 -2.10 -2.19
CA GLN A 152 -12.95 -1.60 -3.36
C GLN A 152 -12.16 -1.85 -4.65
N LYS A 153 -12.89 -1.92 -5.75
CA LYS A 153 -12.28 -2.03 -7.09
C LYS A 153 -11.61 -0.71 -7.46
N LEU A 154 -10.40 -0.79 -7.98
CA LEU A 154 -9.65 0.35 -8.49
C LEU A 154 -9.54 0.29 -10.02
N PRO A 155 -9.53 1.44 -10.70
CA PRO A 155 -9.31 1.50 -12.14
C PRO A 155 -7.84 1.22 -12.47
N TYR A 156 -7.58 0.91 -13.73
CA TYR A 156 -6.22 0.91 -14.25
C TYR A 156 -5.70 2.35 -14.32
N ILE A 157 -4.61 2.61 -13.61
CA ILE A 157 -3.93 3.92 -13.67
C ILE A 157 -3.11 4.01 -14.95
N ASN A 158 -2.47 2.92 -15.31
CA ASN A 158 -1.59 2.81 -16.47
C ASN A 158 -2.01 1.59 -17.30
N PRO A 159 -2.85 1.77 -18.36
CA PRO A 159 -3.37 0.65 -19.13
C PRO A 159 -2.29 -0.07 -19.95
N SER A 160 -1.12 0.54 -20.16
CA SER A 160 -0.01 -0.11 -20.87
C SER A 160 0.91 -0.82 -19.87
N PHE A 161 0.86 -2.15 -19.87
CA PHE A 161 1.86 -2.96 -19.17
C PHE A 161 3.24 -2.70 -19.78
N THR A 162 4.18 -2.23 -18.99
CA THR A 162 5.58 -2.09 -19.40
C THR A 162 6.38 -3.27 -18.87
N LYS A 163 7.42 -3.68 -19.62
CA LYS A 163 8.35 -4.73 -19.14
C LYS A 163 9.16 -4.29 -17.92
N GLU A 164 9.25 -2.98 -17.70
CA GLU A 164 9.98 -2.41 -16.60
C GLU A 164 9.08 -2.27 -15.36
N ASN A 165 9.56 -2.79 -14.23
CA ASN A 165 8.88 -2.63 -12.94
C ASN A 165 9.05 -1.18 -12.45
N LYS A 166 7.97 -0.41 -12.47
CA LYS A 166 7.96 1.01 -12.06
C LYS A 166 8.05 1.18 -10.55
N CYS A 167 7.53 0.21 -9.78
CA CYS A 167 7.53 0.25 -8.33
C CYS A 167 8.90 -0.05 -7.71
N LYS A 168 9.88 -0.54 -8.48
CA LYS A 168 11.19 -1.00 -7.97
C LYS A 168 11.99 0.06 -7.22
N LEU A 169 11.77 1.34 -7.54
CA LEU A 169 12.43 2.48 -6.90
C LEU A 169 11.54 3.18 -5.86
N GLY A 170 10.37 2.62 -5.56
CA GLY A 170 9.48 3.07 -4.51
C GLY A 170 8.51 4.17 -4.93
N ALA A 171 8.82 4.96 -5.94
CA ALA A 171 7.95 5.97 -6.52
C ALA A 171 8.26 6.20 -8.00
N TYR A 172 7.26 6.69 -8.74
CA TYR A 172 7.42 7.07 -10.14
C TYR A 172 6.39 8.13 -10.55
N ILE A 173 6.71 8.89 -11.61
CA ILE A 173 5.80 9.88 -12.18
C ILE A 173 4.73 9.15 -13.00
N VAL A 174 3.46 9.30 -12.61
CA VAL A 174 2.31 8.75 -13.33
C VAL A 174 1.98 9.63 -14.53
N ASN A 175 1.88 10.95 -14.29
CA ASN A 175 1.58 11.92 -15.32
C ASN A 175 2.07 13.32 -14.94
N VAL A 176 2.43 14.10 -15.95
CA VAL A 176 2.77 15.52 -15.82
C VAL A 176 2.10 16.30 -16.96
N THR A 177 1.42 17.39 -16.65
CA THR A 177 0.66 18.14 -17.65
C THR A 177 1.48 19.23 -18.37
N SER A 178 2.61 19.63 -17.80
CA SER A 178 3.57 20.58 -18.37
C SER A 178 4.90 20.46 -17.65
N GLN A 179 6.01 20.83 -18.30
CA GLN A 179 7.32 20.94 -17.64
C GLN A 179 7.34 22.03 -16.56
N ASN A 180 6.53 23.08 -16.73
CA ASN A 180 6.38 24.20 -15.77
C ASN A 180 5.12 24.01 -14.93
N TYR A 181 5.01 22.88 -14.22
CA TYR A 181 3.88 22.63 -13.34
C TYR A 181 3.99 23.40 -12.01
N ALA A 182 2.84 23.76 -11.46
CA ALA A 182 2.74 24.58 -10.24
C ALA A 182 2.66 23.77 -8.95
N ILE A 183 2.36 22.44 -9.02
CA ILE A 183 2.15 21.61 -7.84
C ILE A 183 2.43 20.14 -8.11
N ASN A 184 2.99 19.46 -7.11
CA ASN A 184 3.13 18.00 -7.06
C ASN A 184 1.96 17.40 -6.27
N LEU A 185 1.28 16.39 -6.82
CA LEU A 185 0.30 15.55 -6.13
C LEU A 185 0.91 14.16 -5.96
N ILE A 186 1.20 13.77 -4.72
CA ILE A 186 1.81 12.49 -4.41
C ILE A 186 0.81 11.63 -3.67
N ALA A 187 0.57 10.43 -4.14
CA ALA A 187 -0.38 9.51 -3.51
C ALA A 187 0.12 8.06 -3.53
N SER A 188 -0.50 7.21 -2.75
CA SER A 188 -0.34 5.76 -2.79
C SER A 188 -1.71 5.08 -2.83
N GLY A 189 -1.75 3.83 -3.28
CA GLY A 189 -2.98 3.04 -3.26
C GLY A 189 -4.14 3.72 -4.00
N SER A 190 -5.33 3.58 -3.44
CA SER A 190 -6.57 4.11 -4.02
C SER A 190 -6.58 5.62 -4.25
N GLU A 191 -5.75 6.38 -3.56
CA GLU A 191 -5.74 7.85 -3.65
C GLU A 191 -4.98 8.35 -4.90
N VAL A 192 -4.25 7.49 -5.60
CA VAL A 192 -3.64 7.87 -6.89
C VAL A 192 -4.71 8.19 -7.94
N GLU A 193 -5.86 7.49 -7.93
CA GLU A 193 -7.02 7.84 -8.76
C GLU A 193 -7.51 9.26 -8.42
N ILE A 194 -7.67 9.58 -7.14
CA ILE A 194 -8.10 10.90 -6.65
C ILE A 194 -7.14 11.99 -7.12
N ALA A 195 -5.82 11.74 -7.05
CA ALA A 195 -4.80 12.67 -7.53
C ALA A 195 -4.90 12.91 -9.05
N LEU A 196 -5.12 11.85 -9.84
CA LEU A 196 -5.29 11.97 -11.30
C LEU A 196 -6.58 12.71 -11.69
N GLU A 197 -7.67 12.47 -10.96
CA GLU A 197 -8.91 13.25 -11.16
C GLU A 197 -8.73 14.71 -10.80
N ALA A 198 -8.04 15.01 -9.69
CA ALA A 198 -7.72 16.37 -9.29
C ALA A 198 -6.83 17.06 -10.34
N GLN A 199 -5.83 16.36 -10.89
CA GLN A 199 -5.00 16.86 -11.98
C GLN A 199 -5.83 17.27 -13.20
N LYS A 200 -6.80 16.45 -13.61
CA LYS A 200 -7.70 16.77 -14.73
C LYS A 200 -8.50 18.06 -14.46
N LYS A 201 -9.03 18.22 -13.25
CA LYS A 201 -9.77 19.42 -12.84
C LYS A 201 -8.87 20.66 -12.78
N LEU A 202 -7.66 20.53 -12.23
CA LEU A 202 -6.66 21.62 -12.20
C LEU A 202 -6.29 22.07 -13.61
N LYS A 203 -6.08 21.12 -14.53
CA LYS A 203 -5.77 21.43 -15.94
C LYS A 203 -6.89 22.23 -16.63
N GLN A 204 -8.17 21.94 -16.34
CA GLN A 204 -9.30 22.73 -16.84
C GLN A 204 -9.30 24.18 -16.31
N MET A 205 -8.61 24.42 -15.19
CA MET A 205 -8.42 25.74 -14.60
C MET A 205 -7.08 26.39 -15.02
N ASN A 206 -6.38 25.84 -16.01
CA ASN A 206 -5.04 26.24 -16.46
C ASN A 206 -3.95 26.14 -15.37
N ILE A 207 -4.12 25.22 -14.41
CA ILE A 207 -3.11 24.92 -13.39
C ILE A 207 -2.46 23.59 -13.77
N ASP A 208 -1.19 23.65 -14.13
CA ASP A 208 -0.41 22.47 -14.45
C ASP A 208 0.08 21.79 -13.17
N SER A 209 0.10 20.45 -13.19
CA SER A 209 0.47 19.64 -12.03
C SER A 209 1.17 18.35 -12.44
N LYS A 210 1.91 17.78 -11.51
CA LYS A 210 2.55 16.47 -11.64
C LYS A 210 1.90 15.49 -10.64
N VAL A 211 1.55 14.28 -11.09
CA VAL A 211 1.08 13.19 -10.25
C VAL A 211 2.16 12.13 -10.12
N VAL A 212 2.46 11.76 -8.88
CA VAL A 212 3.42 10.72 -8.51
C VAL A 212 2.69 9.63 -7.74
N SER A 213 2.87 8.37 -8.16
CA SER A 213 2.54 7.22 -7.34
C SER A 213 3.75 6.84 -6.50
N MET A 214 3.53 6.66 -5.20
CA MET A 214 4.56 6.22 -4.24
C MET A 214 4.09 4.94 -3.54
N PRO A 215 4.14 3.79 -4.22
CA PRO A 215 3.71 2.53 -3.63
C PRO A 215 4.56 2.04 -2.47
N CYS A 216 5.83 2.50 -2.33
CA CYS A 216 6.70 2.09 -1.22
C CYS A 216 7.68 3.20 -0.83
N GLN A 217 7.43 3.81 0.33
CA GLN A 217 8.28 4.90 0.85
C GLN A 217 9.71 4.43 1.18
N GLU A 218 9.85 3.23 1.73
CA GLU A 218 11.13 2.66 2.18
C GLU A 218 12.09 2.48 1.00
N LEU A 219 11.59 2.01 -0.13
CA LEU A 219 12.40 1.89 -1.35
C LEU A 219 12.74 3.26 -1.94
N PHE A 220 11.82 4.22 -1.92
CA PHE A 220 12.07 5.58 -2.38
C PHE A 220 13.12 6.29 -1.53
N ASP A 221 13.06 6.15 -0.22
CA ASP A 221 14.01 6.79 0.71
C ASP A 221 15.45 6.31 0.50
N GLN A 222 15.65 5.08 0.05
CA GLN A 222 16.95 4.49 -0.26
C GLN A 222 17.56 5.01 -1.57
N GLN A 223 16.80 5.73 -2.39
CA GLN A 223 17.30 6.21 -3.68
C GLN A 223 18.24 7.40 -3.54
N SER A 224 19.03 7.64 -4.58
CA SER A 224 19.92 8.79 -4.66
C SER A 224 19.16 10.11 -4.55
N SER A 225 19.83 11.15 -4.05
CA SER A 225 19.24 12.50 -3.99
C SER A 225 18.85 13.01 -5.37
N SER A 226 19.62 12.67 -6.42
CA SER A 226 19.29 13.04 -7.80
C SER A 226 17.96 12.45 -8.23
N PHE A 227 17.73 11.14 -8.03
CA PHE A 227 16.48 10.48 -8.36
C PHE A 227 15.32 11.03 -7.53
N LYS A 228 15.52 11.22 -6.22
CA LYS A 228 14.47 11.78 -5.36
C LYS A 228 14.03 13.18 -5.82
N ASN A 229 14.97 14.03 -6.24
CA ASN A 229 14.67 15.36 -6.73
C ASN A 229 14.00 15.35 -8.12
N GLU A 230 14.31 14.36 -8.97
CA GLU A 230 13.61 14.17 -10.24
C GLU A 230 12.13 13.81 -10.02
N ILE A 231 11.87 12.89 -9.10
CA ILE A 231 10.51 12.45 -8.78
C ILE A 231 9.76 13.54 -8.00
N ILE A 232 10.39 14.15 -6.99
CA ILE A 232 9.79 15.14 -6.10
C ILE A 232 10.67 16.40 -6.11
N ASP A 233 10.29 17.40 -6.92
CA ASP A 233 10.93 18.71 -6.85
C ASP A 233 10.43 19.47 -5.62
N LYS A 234 11.30 19.62 -4.63
CA LYS A 234 11.00 20.33 -3.36
C LYS A 234 10.86 21.83 -3.50
N ASN A 235 11.25 22.43 -4.64
CA ASN A 235 11.02 23.84 -4.91
C ASN A 235 9.58 24.15 -5.34
N ILE A 236 8.81 23.11 -5.66
CA ILE A 236 7.41 23.20 -6.06
C ILE A 236 6.53 22.64 -4.94
N PRO A 237 5.45 23.32 -4.56
CA PRO A 237 4.53 22.84 -3.53
C PRO A 237 4.12 21.38 -3.73
N ILE A 238 4.00 20.64 -2.63
CA ILE A 238 3.68 19.21 -2.63
C ILE A 238 2.43 19.00 -1.78
N ILE A 239 1.44 18.30 -2.33
CA ILE A 239 0.33 17.71 -1.57
C ILE A 239 0.51 16.21 -1.55
N THR A 240 0.47 15.59 -0.37
CA THR A 240 0.37 14.14 -0.23
C THR A 240 -1.06 13.73 0.08
N ILE A 241 -1.49 12.58 -0.45
CA ILE A 241 -2.88 12.13 -0.37
C ILE A 241 -2.87 10.63 -0.04
N GLU A 242 -3.33 10.27 1.16
CA GLU A 242 -3.45 8.88 1.58
C GLU A 242 -4.57 8.72 2.62
N ALA A 243 -5.44 7.73 2.45
CA ALA A 243 -6.52 7.41 3.40
C ALA A 243 -5.97 6.68 4.63
N SER A 244 -5.03 7.30 5.32
CA SER A 244 -4.42 6.89 6.58
C SER A 244 -3.94 8.13 7.36
N CYS A 245 -3.37 7.96 8.55
CA CYS A 245 -2.77 9.07 9.29
C CYS A 245 -1.56 9.66 8.53
N VAL A 246 -1.35 10.97 8.69
CA VAL A 246 -0.38 11.73 7.89
C VAL A 246 1.08 11.55 8.32
N TYR A 247 1.38 10.95 9.46
CA TYR A 247 2.71 10.93 10.10
C TYR A 247 3.83 10.42 9.18
N SER A 248 3.58 9.43 8.33
CA SER A 248 4.62 8.93 7.44
C SER A 248 4.89 9.85 6.24
N TRP A 249 4.03 10.85 5.99
CA TRP A 249 4.12 11.76 4.87
C TRP A 249 4.77 13.11 5.21
N GLU A 250 4.85 13.46 6.49
CA GLU A 250 5.40 14.73 6.99
C GLU A 250 6.87 14.95 6.56
N LYS A 251 7.62 13.87 6.33
CA LYS A 251 9.01 13.95 5.81
C LYS A 251 9.11 14.42 4.36
N TYR A 252 8.00 14.38 3.60
CA TYR A 252 7.96 14.81 2.19
C TYR A 252 7.27 16.14 2.01
N SER A 253 6.27 16.48 2.82
CA SER A 253 5.47 17.67 2.69
C SER A 253 4.88 18.13 4.02
N ASN A 254 4.63 19.45 4.12
CA ASN A 254 3.84 20.06 5.19
C ASN A 254 2.33 20.11 4.83
N HIS A 255 1.96 19.75 3.59
CA HIS A 255 0.59 19.79 3.11
C HIS A 255 0.10 18.37 2.84
N ASN A 256 -0.50 17.75 3.85
CA ASN A 256 -0.89 16.35 3.82
C ASN A 256 -2.41 16.23 3.94
N MET A 257 -3.03 15.47 3.03
CA MET A 257 -4.44 15.08 3.10
C MET A 257 -4.51 13.63 3.56
N GLY A 258 -5.01 13.43 4.75
CA GLY A 258 -5.14 12.12 5.40
C GLY A 258 -6.22 12.13 6.47
N ILE A 259 -6.24 11.12 7.34
CA ILE A 259 -7.24 10.92 8.36
C ILE A 259 -6.54 10.80 9.71
N ASN A 260 -6.85 11.70 10.64
CA ASN A 260 -6.25 11.74 11.98
C ASN A 260 -7.28 11.43 13.10
N THR A 261 -8.45 10.90 12.72
CA THR A 261 -9.51 10.42 13.62
C THR A 261 -9.86 9.00 13.25
N PHE A 262 -10.68 8.32 14.06
CA PHE A 262 -11.25 7.05 13.65
C PHE A 262 -12.19 7.22 12.45
N GLY A 263 -12.38 6.15 11.69
CA GLY A 263 -13.26 6.12 10.53
C GLY A 263 -14.75 6.15 10.91
N GLU A 264 -15.60 6.02 9.89
CA GLU A 264 -17.07 6.06 10.02
C GLU A 264 -17.73 4.97 9.19
N SER A 265 -18.93 4.50 9.61
CA SER A 265 -19.65 3.44 8.92
C SER A 265 -20.65 4.04 7.92
N ALA A 266 -20.34 3.95 6.64
CA ALA A 266 -21.19 4.33 5.52
C ALA A 266 -20.67 3.72 4.22
N PRO A 267 -21.40 3.81 3.08
CA PRO A 267 -20.86 3.49 1.77
C PRO A 267 -19.54 4.24 1.52
N TYR A 268 -18.51 3.54 1.00
CA TYR A 268 -17.14 4.06 0.98
C TYR A 268 -17.01 5.46 0.35
N LYS A 269 -17.79 5.78 -0.69
CA LYS A 269 -17.76 7.11 -1.32
C LYS A 269 -18.23 8.22 -0.39
N GLU A 270 -19.20 7.93 0.47
CA GLU A 270 -19.68 8.86 1.49
C GLU A 270 -18.63 9.07 2.56
N VAL A 271 -17.97 7.98 3.00
CA VAL A 271 -16.87 8.07 3.97
C VAL A 271 -15.71 8.91 3.42
N TYR A 272 -15.28 8.69 2.17
CA TYR A 272 -14.26 9.53 1.53
C TYR A 272 -14.68 11.00 1.45
N SER A 273 -15.95 11.27 1.15
CA SER A 273 -16.51 12.62 1.11
C SER A 273 -16.52 13.27 2.48
N HIS A 274 -16.92 12.54 3.51
CA HIS A 274 -16.93 13.00 4.92
C HIS A 274 -15.54 13.42 5.37
N PHE A 275 -14.50 12.64 5.06
CA PHE A 275 -13.11 12.96 5.39
C PHE A 275 -12.42 13.92 4.40
N ASN A 276 -13.16 14.51 3.47
CA ASN A 276 -12.63 15.44 2.46
C ASN A 276 -11.52 14.84 1.56
N LEU A 277 -11.42 13.52 1.46
CA LEU A 277 -10.50 12.83 0.57
C LEU A 277 -11.12 12.66 -0.82
N THR A 278 -11.44 13.78 -1.47
CA THR A 278 -12.02 13.80 -2.83
C THR A 278 -11.18 14.66 -3.76
N SER A 279 -11.26 14.39 -5.06
CA SER A 279 -10.55 15.17 -6.07
C SER A 279 -10.92 16.68 -6.05
N THR A 280 -12.14 17.02 -5.66
CA THR A 280 -12.59 18.40 -5.48
C THR A 280 -11.87 19.08 -4.31
N ASN A 281 -11.78 18.41 -3.17
CA ASN A 281 -11.08 18.93 -2.00
C ASN A 281 -9.56 19.07 -2.25
N VAL A 282 -8.96 18.13 -3.00
CA VAL A 282 -7.55 18.25 -3.44
C VAL A 282 -7.36 19.52 -4.29
N VAL A 283 -8.27 19.81 -5.23
CA VAL A 283 -8.22 21.03 -6.06
C VAL A 283 -8.32 22.29 -5.21
N GLU A 284 -9.28 22.36 -4.28
CA GLU A 284 -9.44 23.54 -3.42
C GLU A 284 -8.22 23.73 -2.51
N PHE A 285 -7.63 22.64 -2.00
CA PHE A 285 -6.41 22.70 -1.20
C PHE A 285 -5.21 23.17 -2.05
N ALA A 286 -5.06 22.64 -3.27
CA ALA A 286 -4.01 23.06 -4.19
C ALA A 286 -4.10 24.56 -4.52
N LYS A 287 -5.29 25.08 -4.77
CA LYS A 287 -5.51 26.53 -5.04
C LYS A 287 -5.13 27.44 -3.88
N LYS A 288 -5.27 26.97 -2.64
CA LYS A 288 -4.82 27.74 -1.47
C LYS A 288 -3.30 27.81 -1.42
N ILE A 289 -2.64 26.67 -1.55
CA ILE A 289 -1.17 26.54 -1.46
C ILE A 289 -0.45 27.32 -2.57
N ILE A 290 -0.96 27.30 -3.80
CA ILE A 290 -0.34 28.01 -4.94
C ILE A 290 -0.44 29.54 -4.80
N LYS A 291 -1.39 30.05 -3.99
CA LYS A 291 -1.56 31.49 -3.74
C LYS A 291 -0.72 32.03 -2.58
N GLU A 292 -0.24 31.14 -1.72
CA GLU A 292 0.69 31.45 -0.63
C GLU A 292 2.13 31.61 -1.16
#